data_ff6d890b298fed68a3421ea45d63f628
#
_entry.id   ff6d890b298fed68a3421ea45d63f628
#
_cell.length_a   1.000
_cell.length_b   1.000
_cell.length_c   1.000
_cell.angle_alpha   90.00
_cell.angle_beta   90.00
_cell.angle_gamma   90.00
#
_symmetry.space_group_name_H-M   'P 1'
#
loop_
_entity.id
_entity.type
_entity.pdbx_description
1 polymer ?
#
loop_
_entity_poly.entity_id
_entity_poly.type
_entity_poly.pdbx_seq_one_letter_code
_entity_poly.pdbx_strand_id
1 'polypeptide(L)'
;NFTVGSEQRAHSDSIHMTTEPPGYLIAAWIALEDCSPENGPLFYYPGSHRLPYVMSDDYHAGNTAFTIGADSNRRYEDRIEALIAEKGLNKELFIAQRGDVLIWHANLLHGGSPIARAGATRKSMVCHYFAEGVICYHEISQRPALMKLK
;
A
#
# COMPACT_ATOMS: atom_id res chain seq x y z
N ASN A 1 -4.17 11.64 -9.22
CA ASN A 1 -4.84 12.88 -8.80
C ASN A 1 -6.27 12.56 -8.39
N PHE A 2 -6.57 12.71 -7.12
CA PHE A 2 -7.91 12.50 -6.59
C PHE A 2 -8.55 13.86 -6.35
N THR A 3 -9.66 14.11 -7.03
CA THR A 3 -10.53 15.27 -6.79
C THR A 3 -11.74 14.89 -5.94
N VAL A 4 -12.04 13.59 -5.85
CA VAL A 4 -13.07 12.98 -5.01
C VAL A 4 -12.59 11.58 -4.64
N GLY A 5 -12.71 11.21 -3.35
CA GLY A 5 -12.54 9.83 -2.91
C GLY A 5 -11.11 9.28 -3.00
N SER A 6 -10.22 9.82 -2.18
CA SER A 6 -8.88 9.24 -1.99
C SER A 6 -8.84 8.22 -0.86
N GLU A 7 -10.01 7.84 -0.35
CA GLU A 7 -10.09 6.88 0.73
C GLU A 7 -9.60 5.51 0.28
N GLN A 8 -8.68 4.95 1.03
CA GLN A 8 -8.10 3.64 0.78
C GLN A 8 -7.87 2.95 2.11
N ARG A 9 -8.42 1.74 2.26
CA ARG A 9 -8.19 0.94 3.47
C ARG A 9 -6.71 0.64 3.65
N ALA A 10 -6.33 0.29 4.87
CA ALA A 10 -4.96 -0.09 5.18
C ALA A 10 -4.52 -1.30 4.34
N HIS A 11 -3.35 -1.17 3.72
CA HIS A 11 -2.73 -2.22 2.92
C HIS A 11 -1.20 -2.02 2.92
N SER A 12 -0.48 -3.02 2.44
CA SER A 12 0.91 -2.86 2.02
C SER A 12 0.98 -2.91 0.49
N ASP A 13 1.95 -2.25 -0.10
CA ASP A 13 2.14 -2.29 -1.56
C ASP A 13 2.42 -3.71 -2.07
N SER A 14 2.93 -4.58 -1.19
CA SER A 14 3.26 -5.97 -1.52
C SER A 14 2.08 -6.80 -2.02
N ILE A 15 0.83 -6.39 -1.78
CA ILE A 15 -0.32 -7.05 -2.41
C ILE A 15 -0.41 -6.79 -3.91
N HIS A 16 0.05 -5.63 -4.36
CA HIS A 16 0.00 -5.24 -5.76
C HIS A 16 1.34 -5.47 -6.46
N MET A 17 2.44 -5.17 -5.75
CA MET A 17 3.79 -5.34 -6.26
C MET A 17 4.66 -5.93 -5.17
N THR A 18 5.10 -7.15 -5.37
CA THR A 18 6.07 -7.80 -4.49
C THR A 18 7.29 -8.23 -5.26
N THR A 19 8.37 -8.52 -4.56
CA THR A 19 9.62 -8.97 -5.17
C THR A 19 9.98 -10.37 -4.69
N GLU A 20 10.65 -11.12 -5.56
CA GLU A 20 11.30 -12.36 -5.19
C GLU A 20 12.83 -12.19 -5.40
N PRO A 21 13.64 -12.27 -4.33
CA PRO A 21 13.23 -12.41 -2.93
C PRO A 21 12.47 -11.18 -2.40
N PRO A 22 11.67 -11.31 -1.32
CA PRO A 22 10.89 -10.21 -0.77
C PRO A 22 11.77 -9.15 -0.10
N GLY A 23 11.28 -7.90 0.00
CA GLY A 23 11.96 -6.82 0.72
C GLY A 23 12.77 -5.86 -0.15
N TYR A 24 12.78 -6.05 -1.44
CA TYR A 24 13.55 -5.22 -2.38
C TYR A 24 12.70 -4.21 -3.16
N LEU A 25 11.60 -3.74 -2.57
CA LEU A 25 10.74 -2.72 -3.13
C LEU A 25 10.48 -1.62 -2.13
N ILE A 26 10.58 -0.38 -2.59
CA ILE A 26 10.21 0.83 -1.85
C ILE A 26 9.26 1.68 -2.67
N ALA A 27 8.49 2.51 -1.99
CA ALA A 27 7.69 3.55 -2.63
C ALA A 27 8.13 4.95 -2.15
N ALA A 28 7.98 5.93 -3.03
CA ALA A 28 8.15 7.35 -2.72
C ALA A 28 6.86 8.07 -3.06
N TRP A 29 6.22 8.67 -2.07
CA TRP A 29 5.03 9.50 -2.22
C TRP A 29 5.44 10.97 -2.09
N ILE A 30 5.08 11.78 -3.08
CA ILE A 30 5.47 13.17 -3.19
C ILE A 30 4.22 14.04 -3.09
N ALA A 31 4.21 14.99 -2.15
CA ALA A 31 3.14 15.97 -2.03
C ALA A 31 3.27 17.02 -3.16
N LEU A 32 2.26 17.14 -4.01
CA LEU A 32 2.20 18.19 -5.05
C LEU A 32 1.44 19.44 -4.59
N GLU A 33 0.84 19.38 -3.40
CA GLU A 33 0.20 20.50 -2.68
C GLU A 33 0.30 20.23 -1.18
N ASP A 34 0.02 21.24 -0.36
CA ASP A 34 -0.01 21.09 1.10
C ASP A 34 -1.14 20.12 1.50
N CYS A 35 -0.83 19.24 2.44
CA CYS A 35 -1.73 18.23 2.92
C CYS A 35 -2.07 18.46 4.40
N SER A 36 -3.35 18.69 4.68
CA SER A 36 -3.90 18.88 6.02
C SER A 36 -4.79 17.70 6.42
N PRO A 37 -5.21 17.59 7.69
CA PRO A 37 -6.14 16.55 8.11
C PRO A 37 -7.47 16.54 7.32
N GLU A 38 -7.85 17.67 6.73
CA GLU A 38 -9.15 17.84 6.05
C GLU A 38 -9.14 17.44 4.58
N ASN A 39 -7.97 17.37 3.95
CA ASN A 39 -7.87 17.05 2.52
C ASN A 39 -7.42 15.60 2.24
N GLY A 40 -7.67 14.70 3.21
CA GLY A 40 -7.49 13.27 3.03
C GLY A 40 -6.03 12.83 3.04
N PRO A 41 -5.27 13.14 4.10
CA PRO A 41 -3.85 12.79 4.16
C PRO A 41 -3.62 11.28 4.06
N LEU A 42 -2.44 10.91 3.61
CA LEU A 42 -1.94 9.55 3.76
C LEU A 42 -1.80 9.24 5.25
N PHE A 43 -2.17 8.03 5.63
CA PHE A 43 -1.89 7.49 6.95
C PHE A 43 -1.00 6.25 6.85
N TYR A 44 -0.30 5.95 7.93
CA TYR A 44 0.56 4.78 8.01
C TYR A 44 0.66 4.25 9.43
N TYR A 45 1.19 3.05 9.58
CA TYR A 45 1.41 2.40 10.87
C TYR A 45 2.90 2.22 11.10
N PRO A 46 3.54 3.06 11.94
CA PRO A 46 4.97 2.98 12.21
C PRO A 46 5.41 1.59 12.67
N GLY A 47 6.49 1.09 12.09
CA GLY A 47 7.05 -0.23 12.43
C GLY A 47 6.38 -1.43 11.77
N SER A 48 5.22 -1.28 11.14
CA SER A 48 4.48 -2.39 10.51
C SER A 48 5.25 -3.07 9.37
N HIS A 49 6.19 -2.39 8.73
CA HIS A 49 7.05 -2.98 7.70
C HIS A 49 7.91 -4.16 8.20
N ARG A 50 8.07 -4.29 9.52
CA ARG A 50 8.82 -5.39 10.17
C ARG A 50 7.95 -6.62 10.44
N LEU A 51 6.65 -6.53 10.23
CA LEU A 51 5.75 -7.67 10.37
C LEU A 51 5.98 -8.66 9.22
N PRO A 52 5.63 -9.94 9.40
CA PRO A 52 5.57 -10.88 8.30
C PRO A 52 4.71 -10.33 7.15
N TYR A 53 5.11 -10.64 5.93
CA TYR A 53 4.27 -10.33 4.76
C TYR A 53 2.95 -11.07 4.86
N VAL A 54 1.86 -10.41 4.51
CA VAL A 54 0.54 -11.03 4.37
C VAL A 54 0.40 -11.44 2.91
N MET A 55 0.54 -12.74 2.67
CA MET A 55 0.51 -13.34 1.34
C MET A 55 -0.85 -14.03 1.11
N SER A 56 -1.09 -14.49 -0.11
CA SER A 56 -2.36 -15.12 -0.50
C SER A 56 -2.78 -16.29 0.39
N ASP A 57 -1.84 -17.04 0.93
CA ASP A 57 -2.10 -18.17 1.84
C ASP A 57 -2.70 -17.73 3.19
N ASP A 58 -2.46 -16.47 3.59
CA ASP A 58 -2.94 -15.94 4.87
C ASP A 58 -4.43 -15.54 4.85
N TYR A 59 -5.00 -15.30 3.67
CA TYR A 59 -6.39 -14.85 3.54
C TYR A 59 -7.25 -15.71 2.59
N HIS A 60 -6.67 -16.74 1.97
CA HIS A 60 -7.36 -17.75 1.19
C HIS A 60 -7.26 -19.12 1.86
N ALA A 61 -8.33 -19.57 2.51
CA ALA A 61 -8.39 -20.93 3.03
C ALA A 61 -8.53 -21.94 1.88
N GLY A 62 -7.61 -22.91 1.81
CA GLY A 62 -7.66 -23.99 0.83
C GLY A 62 -7.11 -23.63 -0.55
N ASN A 63 -6.08 -22.85 -0.56
CA ASN A 63 -5.45 -22.28 -1.75
C ASN A 63 -5.03 -23.34 -2.77
N THR A 64 -5.79 -23.43 -3.86
CA THR A 64 -5.20 -23.76 -5.14
C THR A 64 -4.86 -22.45 -5.80
N ALA A 65 -3.59 -22.15 -5.95
CA ALA A 65 -2.99 -20.86 -6.33
C ALA A 65 -3.47 -20.23 -7.66
N PHE A 66 -4.56 -20.67 -8.22
CA PHE A 66 -5.07 -20.24 -9.51
C PHE A 66 -6.46 -19.59 -9.47
N THR A 67 -7.12 -19.57 -8.33
CA THR A 67 -8.44 -18.94 -8.21
C THR A 67 -8.32 -17.56 -7.58
N ILE A 68 -8.07 -16.57 -8.42
CA ILE A 68 -8.27 -15.16 -8.06
C ILE A 68 -9.78 -14.95 -7.96
N GLY A 69 -10.30 -14.96 -6.73
CA GLY A 69 -11.70 -14.62 -6.49
C GLY A 69 -11.92 -13.11 -6.52
N ALA A 70 -13.11 -12.67 -6.90
CA ALA A 70 -13.51 -11.28 -6.86
C ALA A 70 -13.36 -10.63 -5.46
N ASP A 71 -13.30 -11.45 -4.42
CA ASP A 71 -13.20 -11.05 -3.01
C ASP A 71 -11.77 -10.98 -2.47
N SER A 72 -10.74 -11.28 -3.26
CA SER A 72 -9.35 -11.36 -2.76
C SER A 72 -8.87 -10.08 -2.09
N ASN A 73 -9.12 -8.93 -2.71
CA ASN A 73 -8.75 -7.64 -2.13
C ASN A 73 -9.45 -7.39 -0.79
N ARG A 74 -10.74 -7.65 -0.70
CA ARG A 74 -11.51 -7.48 0.53
C ARG A 74 -11.00 -8.39 1.64
N ARG A 75 -10.75 -9.67 1.34
CA ARG A 75 -10.21 -10.64 2.31
C ARG A 75 -8.84 -10.21 2.82
N TYR A 76 -7.98 -9.73 1.92
CA TYR A 76 -6.70 -9.17 2.30
C TYR A 76 -6.86 -7.97 3.24
N GLU A 77 -7.68 -6.99 2.89
CA GLU A 77 -7.92 -5.82 3.71
C GLU A 77 -8.49 -6.17 5.09
N ASP A 78 -9.43 -7.12 5.15
CA ASP A 78 -9.99 -7.64 6.40
C ASP A 78 -8.90 -8.34 7.25
N ARG A 79 -7.99 -9.10 6.63
CA ARG A 79 -6.84 -9.69 7.33
C ARG A 79 -5.87 -8.62 7.86
N ILE A 80 -5.61 -7.58 7.07
CA ILE A 80 -4.77 -6.45 7.51
C ILE A 80 -5.40 -5.72 8.70
N GLU A 81 -6.70 -5.46 8.69
CA GLU A 81 -7.40 -4.84 9.82
C GLU A 81 -7.33 -5.71 11.08
N ALA A 82 -7.52 -7.01 10.95
CA ALA A 82 -7.34 -7.95 12.05
C ALA A 82 -5.90 -7.91 12.60
N LEU A 83 -4.90 -7.89 11.72
CA LEU A 83 -3.49 -7.80 12.11
C LEU A 83 -3.17 -6.50 12.85
N ILE A 84 -3.70 -5.37 12.39
CA ILE A 84 -3.54 -4.07 13.05
C ILE A 84 -4.10 -4.13 14.48
N ALA A 85 -5.29 -4.71 14.65
CA ALA A 85 -5.92 -4.87 15.95
C ALA A 85 -5.14 -5.85 16.85
N GLU A 86 -4.75 -7.01 16.32
CA GLU A 86 -3.95 -8.03 17.04
C GLU A 86 -2.63 -7.47 17.58
N LYS A 87 -1.98 -6.60 16.82
CA LYS A 87 -0.69 -6.01 17.16
C LYS A 87 -0.79 -4.68 17.90
N GLY A 88 -1.99 -4.13 18.06
CA GLY A 88 -2.20 -2.83 18.72
C GLY A 88 -1.48 -1.69 17.99
N LEU A 89 -1.44 -1.70 16.67
CA LEU A 89 -0.72 -0.69 15.90
C LEU A 89 -1.47 0.64 15.94
N ASN A 90 -0.72 1.72 16.13
CA ASN A 90 -1.27 3.08 16.13
C ASN A 90 -1.10 3.72 14.75
N LYS A 91 -2.19 4.29 14.26
CA LYS A 91 -2.23 5.03 13.00
C LYS A 91 -1.65 6.43 13.17
N GLU A 92 -0.77 6.85 12.27
CA GLU A 92 -0.27 8.20 12.15
C GLU A 92 -0.66 8.82 10.80
N LEU A 93 -0.89 10.13 10.78
CA LEU A 93 -1.18 10.89 9.58
C LEU A 93 0.09 11.53 9.05
N PHE A 94 0.32 11.43 7.75
CA PHE A 94 1.37 12.18 7.08
C PHE A 94 0.84 13.54 6.62
N ILE A 95 1.02 14.55 7.46
CA ILE A 95 0.70 15.95 7.15
C ILE A 95 1.92 16.54 6.46
N ALA A 96 1.76 16.88 5.19
CA ALA A 96 2.87 17.25 4.33
C ALA A 96 2.72 18.66 3.77
N GLN A 97 3.84 19.32 3.56
CA GLN A 97 3.93 20.51 2.74
C GLN A 97 4.21 20.11 1.27
N ARG A 98 3.84 20.95 0.33
CA ARG A 98 4.17 20.74 -1.07
C ARG A 98 5.68 20.55 -1.24
N GLY A 99 6.06 19.44 -1.86
CA GLY A 99 7.45 19.03 -2.07
C GLY A 99 7.98 18.03 -1.05
N ASP A 100 7.27 17.81 0.06
CA ASP A 100 7.64 16.76 1.00
C ASP A 100 7.52 15.39 0.36
N VAL A 101 8.43 14.50 0.75
CA VAL A 101 8.48 13.13 0.25
C VAL A 101 8.48 12.14 1.41
N LEU A 102 7.55 11.22 1.40
CA LEU A 102 7.57 10.06 2.28
C LEU A 102 8.06 8.84 1.50
N ILE A 103 9.13 8.23 1.99
CA ILE A 103 9.68 7.00 1.42
C ILE A 103 9.39 5.86 2.39
N TRP A 104 8.84 4.76 1.88
CA TRP A 104 8.55 3.59 2.70
C TRP A 104 8.91 2.28 2.02
N HIS A 105 9.14 1.28 2.86
CA HIS A 105 9.30 -0.10 2.46
C HIS A 105 7.96 -0.70 2.02
N ALA A 106 7.93 -1.51 0.97
CA ALA A 106 6.69 -2.06 0.40
C ALA A 106 5.75 -2.74 1.41
N ASN A 107 6.30 -3.29 2.48
CA ASN A 107 5.52 -3.94 3.55
C ASN A 107 4.98 -2.96 4.62
N LEU A 108 5.22 -1.66 4.52
CA LEU A 108 4.62 -0.69 5.44
C LEU A 108 3.10 -0.65 5.22
N LEU A 109 2.33 -0.86 6.29
CA LEU A 109 0.89 -0.68 6.25
C LEU A 109 0.57 0.81 6.18
N HIS A 110 -0.17 1.19 5.15
CA HIS A 110 -0.57 2.57 4.90
C HIS A 110 -1.91 2.61 4.16
N GLY A 111 -2.44 3.81 4.00
CA GLY A 111 -3.69 4.02 3.26
C GLY A 111 -4.00 5.49 3.06
N GLY A 112 -5.18 5.80 2.56
CA GLY A 112 -5.64 7.16 2.33
C GLY A 112 -6.83 7.51 3.20
N SER A 113 -6.76 8.64 3.90
CA SER A 113 -7.89 9.18 4.64
C SER A 113 -8.93 9.77 3.69
N PRO A 114 -10.22 9.82 4.07
CA PRO A 114 -11.23 10.52 3.29
C PRO A 114 -10.95 12.02 3.24
N ILE A 115 -11.35 12.66 2.14
CA ILE A 115 -11.38 14.11 2.04
C ILE A 115 -12.59 14.61 2.82
N ALA A 116 -12.35 15.26 3.95
CA ALA A 116 -13.41 15.74 4.84
C ALA A 116 -13.97 17.11 4.43
N ARG A 117 -13.14 17.98 3.84
CA ARG A 117 -13.57 19.31 3.40
C ARG A 117 -14.04 19.30 1.95
N ALA A 118 -15.28 19.70 1.72
CA ALA A 118 -15.83 19.83 0.36
C ALA A 118 -14.95 20.73 -0.52
N GLY A 119 -14.66 20.27 -1.73
CA GLY A 119 -13.82 20.97 -2.70
C GLY A 119 -12.30 20.90 -2.43
N ALA A 120 -11.88 20.28 -1.33
CA ALA A 120 -10.47 20.02 -1.11
C ALA A 120 -9.94 18.94 -2.08
N THR A 121 -8.65 19.00 -2.35
CA THR A 121 -7.95 18.02 -3.19
C THR A 121 -6.77 17.43 -2.43
N ARG A 122 -6.29 16.26 -2.88
CA ARG A 122 -5.00 15.69 -2.50
C ARG A 122 -4.25 15.32 -3.77
N LYS A 123 -3.39 16.22 -4.22
CA LYS A 123 -2.53 15.98 -5.38
C LYS A 123 -1.22 15.41 -4.92
N SER A 124 -0.92 14.24 -5.40
CA SER A 124 0.32 13.53 -5.06
C SER A 124 0.79 12.68 -6.23
N MET A 125 2.03 12.28 -6.18
CA MET A 125 2.63 11.31 -7.09
C MET A 125 3.25 10.19 -6.27
N VAL A 126 3.04 8.94 -6.69
CA VAL A 126 3.69 7.77 -6.09
C VAL A 126 4.55 7.11 -7.15
N CYS A 127 5.79 6.81 -6.79
CA CYS A 127 6.72 6.05 -7.60
C CYS A 127 7.20 4.84 -6.81
N HIS A 128 7.22 3.68 -7.46
CA HIS A 128 7.76 2.45 -6.88
C HIS A 128 9.10 2.12 -7.51
N TYR A 129 10.04 1.70 -6.67
CA TYR A 129 11.39 1.32 -7.06
C TYR A 129 11.72 -0.04 -6.47
N PHE A 130 12.35 -0.89 -7.25
CA PHE A 130 12.84 -2.19 -6.82
C PHE A 130 14.28 -2.40 -7.26
N ALA A 131 14.99 -3.25 -6.55
CA ALA A 131 16.39 -3.52 -6.83
C ALA A 131 16.57 -4.21 -8.17
N GLU A 132 17.69 -3.96 -8.83
CA GLU A 132 18.06 -4.70 -10.03
C GLU A 132 18.28 -6.19 -9.70
N GLY A 133 17.85 -7.07 -10.61
CA GLY A 133 18.06 -8.50 -10.48
C GLY A 133 16.98 -9.26 -9.69
N VAL A 134 15.99 -8.57 -9.13
CA VAL A 134 14.84 -9.23 -8.49
C VAL A 134 13.69 -9.42 -9.48
N ILE A 135 12.84 -10.41 -9.22
CA ILE A 135 11.57 -10.57 -9.92
C ILE A 135 10.55 -9.69 -9.21
N CYS A 136 9.86 -8.82 -9.95
CA CYS A 136 8.73 -8.05 -9.43
C CYS A 136 7.44 -8.55 -10.06
N TYR A 137 6.44 -8.86 -9.23
CA TYR A 137 5.16 -9.43 -9.68
C TYR A 137 3.99 -8.94 -8.82
N HIS A 138 2.78 -9.13 -9.36
CA HIS A 138 1.54 -8.79 -8.65
C HIS A 138 1.10 -10.01 -7.83
N GLU A 139 1.03 -9.88 -6.50
CA GLU A 139 0.78 -10.99 -5.58
C GLU A 139 -0.54 -11.73 -5.88
N ILE A 140 -1.64 -11.01 -6.03
CA ILE A 140 -2.95 -11.64 -6.29
C ILE A 140 -2.99 -12.36 -7.64
N SER A 141 -2.46 -11.74 -8.69
CA SER A 141 -2.57 -12.30 -10.04
C SER A 141 -1.40 -13.18 -10.46
N GLN A 142 -0.34 -13.20 -9.66
CA GLN A 142 0.92 -13.91 -9.94
C GLN A 142 1.53 -13.55 -11.30
N ARG A 143 1.21 -12.37 -11.83
CA ARG A 143 1.74 -11.88 -13.10
C ARG A 143 2.98 -11.04 -12.86
N PRO A 144 4.03 -11.17 -13.69
CA PRO A 144 5.17 -10.26 -13.65
C PRO A 144 4.70 -8.80 -13.74
N ALA A 145 5.14 -7.96 -12.83
CA ALA A 145 4.83 -6.53 -12.85
C ALA A 145 5.70 -5.79 -13.88
N LEU A 146 6.92 -6.31 -14.11
CA LEU A 146 7.84 -5.78 -15.11
C LEU A 146 8.57 -6.94 -15.80
N MET A 147 8.63 -6.91 -17.13
CA MET A 147 9.48 -7.77 -17.92
C MET A 147 10.55 -6.91 -18.60
N LYS A 148 11.83 -7.24 -18.37
CA LYS A 148 12.92 -6.68 -19.15
C LYS A 148 12.90 -7.36 -20.50
N LEU A 149 12.39 -6.70 -21.52
CA LEU A 149 12.57 -7.15 -22.89
C LEU A 149 14.04 -6.96 -23.27
N LYS A 150 14.69 -8.04 -23.64
CA LYS A 150 16.06 -7.99 -24.20
C LYS A 150 16.00 -7.49 -25.62
#